data_ad401035b3cb9beab593a0d145b69274
#
_entry.id   ad401035b3cb9beab593a0d145b69274
#
_cell.length_a   1.000
_cell.length_b   1.000
_cell.length_c   1.000
_cell.angle_alpha   90.00
_cell.angle_beta   90.00
_cell.angle_gamma   90.00
#
_symmetry.space_group_name_H-M   'P 1'
#
loop_
_entity.id
_entity.type
_entity.pdbx_description
1 polymer ?
#
loop_
_entity_poly.entity_id
_entity_poly.type
_entity_poly.pdbx_seq_one_letter_code
_entity_poly.pdbx_strand_id
1 'polypeptide(L)'
;GKKQADKIKNFFIENKIVNNVVFSSEWCRCKETASLAFGKFETKKFLNSFYSSKFAKNRNKQIKDLKRYVKSFDDNKNLIFVTHYVVISEVLDYAPSSGEIVISDKNFNKIGSIKISY
;
A
#
# COMPACT_ATOMS: atom_id res chain seq x y z
N GLY A 1 -6.26 9.89 9.03
CA GLY A 1 -5.73 11.19 9.28
C GLY A 1 -4.32 11.19 9.83
N LYS A 2 -3.93 12.31 10.37
CA LYS A 2 -2.58 12.49 10.93
C LYS A 2 -2.26 11.51 12.05
N LYS A 3 -3.22 11.26 12.93
CA LYS A 3 -3.06 10.31 14.03
C LYS A 3 -2.77 8.91 13.53
N GLN A 4 -3.46 8.49 12.49
CA GLN A 4 -3.27 7.18 11.87
C GLN A 4 -1.87 7.08 11.28
N ALA A 5 -1.43 8.10 10.55
CA ALA A 5 -0.11 8.13 9.95
C ALA A 5 1.00 8.10 11.01
N ASP A 6 0.82 8.82 12.12
CA ASP A 6 1.79 8.83 13.21
C ASP A 6 1.93 7.44 13.84
N LYS A 7 0.84 6.73 14.01
CA LYS A 7 0.87 5.37 14.57
C LYS A 7 1.56 4.38 13.62
N ILE A 8 1.33 4.52 12.33
CA ILE A 8 2.02 3.72 11.33
C ILE A 8 3.52 3.99 11.39
N LYS A 9 3.90 5.27 11.43
CA LYS A 9 5.30 5.69 11.54
C LYS A 9 5.96 5.07 12.76
N ASN A 10 5.33 5.19 13.93
CA ASN A 10 5.86 4.67 15.16
C ASN A 10 5.99 3.15 15.14
N PHE A 11 5.03 2.45 14.55
CA PHE A 11 5.09 1.00 14.39
C PHE A 11 6.34 0.58 13.63
N PHE A 12 6.65 1.24 12.50
CA PHE A 12 7.82 0.91 11.70
C PHE A 12 9.12 1.22 12.45
N ILE A 13 9.16 2.35 13.17
CA ILE A 13 10.35 2.73 13.95
C ILE A 13 10.57 1.74 15.10
N GLU A 14 9.53 1.44 15.87
CA GLU A 14 9.62 0.58 17.05
C GLU A 14 10.03 -0.85 16.68
N ASN A 15 9.60 -1.32 15.53
CA ASN A 15 9.93 -2.67 15.07
C ASN A 15 11.19 -2.70 14.21
N LYS A 16 11.89 -1.58 14.10
CA LYS A 16 13.16 -1.45 13.36
C LYS A 16 13.05 -1.93 11.91
N ILE A 17 11.92 -1.63 11.27
CA ILE A 17 11.70 -1.97 9.87
C ILE A 17 12.36 -0.89 9.02
N VAL A 18 13.44 -1.25 8.36
CA VAL A 18 14.29 -0.33 7.59
C VAL A 18 14.42 -0.79 6.14
N ASN A 19 15.08 0.02 5.31
CA ASN A 19 15.27 -0.24 3.87
C ASN A 19 13.92 -0.31 3.15
N ASN A 20 13.06 0.66 3.44
CA ASN A 20 11.72 0.73 2.88
C ASN A 20 11.71 1.56 1.60
N VAL A 21 11.05 1.03 0.57
CA VAL A 21 10.73 1.77 -0.65
C VAL A 21 9.22 1.97 -0.65
N VAL A 22 8.77 3.23 -0.66
CA VAL A 22 7.38 3.58 -0.45
C VAL A 22 6.78 4.17 -1.72
N PHE A 23 5.67 3.60 -2.17
CA PHE A 23 4.88 4.14 -3.27
C PHE A 23 3.46 4.42 -2.81
N SER A 24 2.88 5.46 -3.35
CA SER A 24 1.52 5.89 -3.01
C SER A 24 0.66 6.01 -4.26
N SER A 25 -0.64 5.82 -4.07
CA SER A 25 -1.61 6.29 -5.04
C SER A 25 -1.42 7.79 -5.28
N GLU A 26 -1.84 8.28 -6.44
CA GLU A 26 -1.80 9.70 -6.77
C GLU A 26 -2.86 10.52 -6.03
N TRP A 27 -3.80 9.88 -5.35
CA TRP A 27 -4.86 10.57 -4.63
C TRP A 27 -4.31 11.23 -3.35
N CYS A 28 -4.79 12.44 -3.06
CA CYS A 28 -4.26 13.28 -1.97
C CYS A 28 -4.23 12.58 -0.63
N ARG A 29 -5.27 11.82 -0.29
CA ARG A 29 -5.35 11.10 0.98
C ARG A 29 -4.21 10.11 1.16
N CYS A 30 -3.90 9.36 0.11
CA CYS A 30 -2.81 8.39 0.16
C CYS A 30 -1.45 9.08 0.22
N LYS A 31 -1.26 10.15 -0.56
CA LYS A 31 -0.01 10.91 -0.55
C LYS A 31 0.24 11.54 0.83
N GLU A 32 -0.78 12.06 1.45
CA GLU A 32 -0.67 12.64 2.79
C GLU A 32 -0.25 11.59 3.81
N THR A 33 -0.90 10.42 3.79
CA THR A 33 -0.54 9.32 4.68
C THR A 33 0.91 8.86 4.45
N ALA A 34 1.31 8.69 3.20
CA ALA A 34 2.68 8.28 2.87
C ALA A 34 3.71 9.30 3.37
N SER A 35 3.44 10.58 3.16
CA SER A 35 4.32 11.66 3.60
C SER A 35 4.46 11.69 5.13
N LEU A 36 3.34 11.61 5.84
CA LEU A 36 3.34 11.70 7.30
C LEU A 36 3.94 10.44 7.95
N ALA A 37 3.68 9.27 7.40
CA ALA A 37 4.15 8.01 7.97
C ALA A 37 5.60 7.68 7.60
N PHE A 38 6.02 7.97 6.39
CA PHE A 38 7.31 7.53 5.86
C PHE A 38 8.21 8.65 5.36
N GLY A 39 7.69 9.84 5.16
CA GLY A 39 8.44 10.99 4.65
C GLY A 39 8.64 10.93 3.15
N LYS A 40 9.59 10.13 2.69
CA LYS A 40 9.93 10.02 1.27
C LYS A 40 9.08 8.95 0.58
N PHE A 41 8.52 9.28 -0.59
CA PHE A 41 7.72 8.34 -1.38
C PHE A 41 7.63 8.81 -2.82
N GLU A 42 7.20 7.91 -3.71
CA GLU A 42 6.85 8.22 -5.10
C GLU A 42 5.42 7.74 -5.36
N THR A 43 4.80 8.30 -6.39
CA THR A 43 3.44 7.88 -6.77
C THR A 43 3.48 6.89 -7.93
N LYS A 44 2.48 6.01 -7.97
CA LYS A 44 2.29 5.03 -9.05
C LYS A 44 0.82 4.98 -9.44
N LYS A 45 0.54 5.07 -10.72
CA LYS A 45 -0.84 5.01 -11.23
C LYS A 45 -1.53 3.69 -10.93
N PHE A 46 -0.77 2.59 -10.89
CA PHE A 46 -1.37 1.28 -10.61
C PHE A 46 -1.88 1.14 -9.18
N LEU A 47 -1.61 2.12 -8.30
CA LEU A 47 -2.14 2.14 -6.94
C LEU A 47 -3.42 2.98 -6.81
N ASN A 48 -3.86 3.62 -7.88
CA ASN A 48 -5.06 4.47 -7.84
C ASN A 48 -6.33 3.64 -7.68
N SER A 49 -7.35 4.26 -7.09
CA SER A 49 -8.63 3.59 -6.91
C SER A 49 -9.36 3.40 -8.25
N PHE A 50 -9.97 2.24 -8.42
CA PHE A 50 -10.86 1.99 -9.55
C PHE A 50 -12.29 1.66 -9.07
N TYR A 51 -12.62 2.07 -7.84
CA TYR A 51 -13.93 1.82 -7.23
C TYR A 51 -15.05 2.52 -7.99
N SER A 52 -14.84 3.78 -8.40
CA SER A 52 -15.82 4.54 -9.16
C SER A 52 -15.98 3.97 -10.56
N SER A 53 -17.21 3.96 -11.08
CA SER A 53 -17.49 3.50 -12.45
C SER A 53 -16.64 4.23 -13.50
N LYS A 54 -16.26 5.48 -13.23
CA LYS A 54 -15.39 6.27 -14.09
C LYS A 54 -14.01 5.63 -14.27
N PHE A 55 -13.49 4.97 -13.23
CA PHE A 55 -12.16 4.38 -13.22
C PHE A 55 -12.15 2.86 -13.32
N ALA A 56 -13.33 2.22 -13.27
CA ALA A 56 -13.42 0.75 -13.26
C ALA A 56 -12.76 0.09 -14.46
N LYS A 57 -12.76 0.77 -15.61
CA LYS A 57 -12.13 0.25 -16.83
C LYS A 57 -10.61 0.09 -16.72
N ASN A 58 -9.99 0.76 -15.75
CA ASN A 58 -8.54 0.72 -15.55
C ASN A 58 -8.09 -0.47 -14.72
N ARG A 59 -9.01 -1.18 -14.07
CA ARG A 59 -8.70 -2.24 -13.11
C ARG A 59 -7.71 -3.28 -13.64
N ASN A 60 -8.02 -3.90 -14.75
CA ASN A 60 -7.21 -5.01 -15.27
C ASN A 60 -5.78 -4.57 -15.59
N LYS A 61 -5.64 -3.42 -16.21
CA LYS A 61 -4.31 -2.88 -16.55
C LYS A 61 -3.52 -2.52 -15.30
N GLN A 62 -4.16 -1.86 -14.34
CA GLN A 62 -3.50 -1.45 -13.10
C GLN A 62 -2.99 -2.66 -12.32
N ILE A 63 -3.81 -3.70 -12.16
CA ILE A 63 -3.44 -4.90 -11.43
C ILE A 63 -2.30 -5.63 -12.14
N LYS A 64 -2.36 -5.71 -13.46
CA LYS A 64 -1.28 -6.32 -14.24
C LYS A 64 0.05 -5.57 -14.06
N ASP A 65 0.00 -4.24 -14.12
CA ASP A 65 1.20 -3.40 -13.95
C ASP A 65 1.77 -3.53 -12.54
N LEU A 66 0.89 -3.55 -11.53
CA LEU A 66 1.29 -3.72 -10.12
C LEU A 66 2.01 -5.06 -9.92
N LYS A 67 1.43 -6.14 -10.41
CA LYS A 67 2.00 -7.48 -10.25
C LYS A 67 3.34 -7.61 -10.97
N ARG A 68 3.46 -7.02 -12.15
CA ARG A 68 4.71 -7.01 -12.91
C ARG A 68 5.80 -6.28 -12.14
N TYR A 69 5.47 -5.13 -11.56
CA TYR A 69 6.42 -4.34 -10.78
C TYR A 69 6.94 -5.12 -9.57
N VAL A 70 6.04 -5.74 -8.82
CA VAL A 70 6.39 -6.51 -7.62
C VAL A 70 7.32 -7.67 -7.97
N LYS A 71 7.06 -8.37 -9.07
CA LYS A 71 7.90 -9.50 -9.50
C LYS A 71 9.33 -9.10 -9.77
N SER A 72 9.56 -7.90 -10.29
CA SER A 72 10.90 -7.42 -10.64
C SER A 72 11.57 -6.65 -9.51
N PHE A 73 10.91 -6.49 -8.37
CA PHE A 73 11.43 -5.68 -7.27
C PHE A 73 12.57 -6.38 -6.54
N ASP A 74 13.51 -5.57 -5.99
CA ASP A 74 14.66 -6.04 -5.23
C ASP A 74 14.23 -6.70 -3.91
N ASP A 75 14.57 -7.98 -3.71
CA ASP A 75 14.21 -8.74 -2.51
C ASP A 75 14.91 -8.26 -1.24
N ASN A 76 15.94 -7.43 -1.35
CA ASN A 76 16.69 -6.94 -0.19
C ASN A 76 16.02 -5.72 0.46
N LYS A 77 14.92 -5.24 -0.09
CA LYS A 77 14.20 -4.08 0.41
C LYS A 77 12.74 -4.41 0.67
N ASN A 78 12.12 -3.65 1.57
CA ASN A 78 10.69 -3.75 1.82
C ASN A 78 9.94 -2.84 0.86
N LEU A 79 8.97 -3.37 0.17
CA LEU A 79 8.12 -2.60 -0.74
C LEU A 79 6.81 -2.28 -0.04
N ILE A 80 6.53 -1.00 0.13
CA ILE A 80 5.34 -0.52 0.84
C ILE A 80 4.46 0.25 -0.12
N PHE A 81 3.19 -0.16 -0.20
CA PHE A 81 2.19 0.54 -1.00
C PHE A 81 1.16 1.20 -0.09
N VAL A 82 0.95 2.50 -0.28
CA VAL A 82 -0.14 3.24 0.37
C VAL A 82 -1.21 3.42 -0.69
N THR A 83 -2.29 2.66 -0.56
CA THR A 83 -3.28 2.54 -1.61
C THR A 83 -4.69 2.42 -1.05
N HIS A 84 -5.62 1.97 -1.86
CA HIS A 84 -7.04 1.92 -1.56
C HIS A 84 -7.50 0.49 -1.30
N TYR A 85 -8.59 0.38 -0.53
CA TYR A 85 -9.25 -0.89 -0.25
C TYR A 85 -9.43 -1.75 -1.50
N VAL A 86 -9.90 -1.15 -2.60
CA VAL A 86 -10.23 -1.91 -3.81
C VAL A 86 -8.98 -2.53 -4.46
N VAL A 87 -7.84 -1.88 -4.36
CA VAL A 87 -6.58 -2.41 -4.88
C VAL A 87 -6.10 -3.59 -4.04
N ILE A 88 -6.11 -3.43 -2.72
CA ILE A 88 -5.68 -4.49 -1.80
C ILE A 88 -6.58 -5.71 -1.95
N SER A 89 -7.89 -5.50 -1.98
CA SER A 89 -8.88 -6.57 -2.13
C SER A 89 -8.67 -7.36 -3.42
N GLU A 90 -8.38 -6.66 -4.51
CA GLU A 90 -8.20 -7.30 -5.81
C GLU A 90 -6.92 -8.13 -5.89
N VAL A 91 -5.81 -7.63 -5.34
CA VAL A 91 -4.53 -8.35 -5.44
C VAL A 91 -4.36 -9.43 -4.39
N LEU A 92 -4.95 -9.27 -3.21
CA LEU A 92 -4.76 -10.20 -2.09
C LEU A 92 -6.00 -11.03 -1.75
N ASP A 93 -7.11 -10.80 -2.45
CA ASP A 93 -8.39 -11.47 -2.15
C ASP A 93 -8.74 -11.36 -0.67
N TYR A 94 -8.55 -10.17 -0.12
CA TYR A 94 -8.76 -9.88 1.31
C TYR A 94 -9.28 -8.46 1.47
N ALA A 95 -10.35 -8.31 2.24
CA ALA A 95 -10.99 -7.02 2.49
C ALA A 95 -10.41 -6.38 3.77
N PRO A 96 -9.44 -5.46 3.65
CA PRO A 96 -8.84 -4.86 4.84
C PRO A 96 -9.75 -3.84 5.50
N SER A 97 -9.53 -3.65 6.80
CA SER A 97 -10.15 -2.55 7.56
C SER A 97 -9.36 -1.27 7.32
N SER A 98 -9.98 -0.13 7.63
CA SER A 98 -9.27 1.15 7.58
C SER A 98 -8.06 1.12 8.54
N GLY A 99 -6.90 1.50 8.03
CA GLY A 99 -5.68 1.54 8.85
C GLY A 99 -5.01 0.18 9.08
N GLU A 100 -5.52 -0.86 8.47
CA GLU A 100 -4.90 -2.17 8.57
C GLU A 100 -3.70 -2.27 7.61
N ILE A 101 -2.58 -2.79 8.12
CA ILE A 101 -1.39 -3.08 7.31
C ILE A 101 -1.44 -4.55 6.93
N VAL A 102 -1.51 -4.85 5.65
CA VAL A 102 -1.56 -6.23 5.16
C VAL A 102 -0.20 -6.61 4.58
N ILE A 103 0.31 -7.73 5.00
CA ILE A 103 1.64 -8.22 4.61
C ILE A 103 1.48 -9.42 3.69
N SER A 104 2.15 -9.38 2.54
CA SER A 104 2.11 -10.49 1.59
C SER A 104 3.51 -10.82 1.07
N ASP A 105 3.63 -12.00 0.47
CA ASP A 105 4.83 -12.34 -0.30
C ASP A 105 4.71 -11.81 -1.73
N LYS A 106 5.73 -12.05 -2.56
CA LYS A 106 5.75 -11.59 -3.96
C LYS A 106 4.71 -12.27 -4.85
N ASN A 107 4.16 -13.39 -4.41
CA ASN A 107 3.11 -14.10 -5.13
C ASN A 107 1.71 -13.68 -4.67
N PHE A 108 1.63 -12.62 -3.86
CA PHE A 108 0.38 -12.06 -3.34
C PHE A 108 -0.38 -13.02 -2.43
N ASN A 109 0.36 -13.89 -1.74
CA ASN A 109 -0.20 -14.68 -0.66
C ASN A 109 -0.10 -13.89 0.63
N LYS A 110 -1.25 -13.68 1.28
CA LYS A 110 -1.29 -12.95 2.55
C LYS A 110 -0.52 -13.74 3.62
N ILE A 111 0.48 -13.10 4.22
CA ILE A 111 1.27 -13.69 5.29
C ILE A 111 0.70 -13.31 6.64
N GLY A 112 0.21 -12.09 6.78
CA GLY A 112 -0.34 -11.59 8.02
C GLY A 112 -0.93 -10.20 7.86
N SER A 113 -1.46 -9.67 8.94
CA SER A 113 -1.95 -8.29 8.96
C SER A 113 -1.82 -7.71 10.36
N ILE A 114 -1.76 -6.38 10.42
CA ILE A 114 -1.62 -5.65 11.66
C ILE A 114 -2.67 -4.55 11.68
N LYS A 115 -3.54 -4.60 12.68
CA LYS A 115 -4.55 -3.55 12.87
C LYS A 115 -3.99 -2.52 13.83
N ILE A 116 -3.96 -1.27 13.38
CA ILE A 116 -3.48 -0.17 14.20
C ILE A 116 -4.65 0.45 14.92
N SER A 117 -4.64 0.39 16.24
CA SER A 117 -5.69 0.92 17.09
C SER A 117 -5.59 2.44 17.21
N TYR A 118 -6.70 3.15 17.13
CA TYR A 118 -6.73 4.62 17.21
C TYR A 118 -7.45 5.12 18.44
#